data_0434dc64bf40b90401eef4b1a688f8a2
#
_entry.id   0434dc64bf40b90401eef4b1a688f8a2
#
_cell.length_a   1.000
_cell.length_b   1.000
_cell.length_c   1.000
_cell.angle_alpha   90.00
_cell.angle_beta   90.00
_cell.angle_gamma   90.00
#
_symmetry.space_group_name_H-M   'P 1'
#
loop_
_entity.id
_entity.type
_entity.pdbx_description
1 polymer ?
#
loop_
_entity_poly.entity_id
_entity_poly.type
_entity_poly.pdbx_seq_one_letter_code
_entity_poly.pdbx_strand_id
1 'polypeptide(L)'
;MKIANEFTVSVPVEDAWRVLTDLEQVIPLMPGAQMTGRDGDDVLGKVKVKVGPVTSEFSGKVRFVEQDDEKYRAVIDAKGKEARGTGNAAATVTAELHEAGEHTRVTVDTDLKIVGKLAQFGSSMLQQVSEKLLGQFVDELEQKLAADKAAVPAPEHGEAAPVIDIGAAKRESEAIDLLELAGGGALKKYAPAVLAVVFIAAVVFMLV
;
A
#
# COMPACT_ATOMS: atom_id res chain seq x y z
N MET A 1 10.66 -1.12 15.80
CA MET A 1 10.64 0.34 15.63
C MET A 1 9.21 0.76 15.31
N LYS A 2 8.84 2.00 15.66
CA LYS A 2 7.50 2.51 15.34
C LYS A 2 7.59 3.48 14.18
N ILE A 3 6.61 3.41 13.29
CA ILE A 3 6.44 4.29 12.14
C ILE A 3 5.00 4.77 12.18
N ALA A 4 4.78 6.08 12.18
CA ALA A 4 3.47 6.68 12.16
C ALA A 4 3.30 7.51 10.89
N ASN A 5 2.14 7.41 10.29
CA ASN A 5 1.83 8.09 9.04
C ASN A 5 0.35 8.49 8.97
N GLU A 6 0.03 9.41 8.04
CA GLU A 6 -1.33 9.89 7.82
C GLU A 6 -1.53 10.26 6.34
N PHE A 7 -2.72 10.07 5.78
CA PHE A 7 -3.09 10.52 4.44
C PHE A 7 -4.58 10.82 4.30
N THR A 8 -4.96 11.47 3.22
CA THR A 8 -6.34 11.79 2.91
C THR A 8 -6.68 11.25 1.52
N VAL A 9 -7.85 10.68 1.38
CA VAL A 9 -8.40 10.26 0.09
C VAL A 9 -9.67 11.03 -0.23
N SER A 10 -9.91 11.25 -1.54
CA SER A 10 -10.95 12.14 -2.06
C SER A 10 -12.31 11.43 -2.21
N VAL A 11 -12.66 10.59 -1.23
CA VAL A 11 -13.93 9.87 -1.16
C VAL A 11 -14.44 9.80 0.29
N PRO A 12 -15.76 9.57 0.51
CA PRO A 12 -16.33 9.31 1.82
C PRO A 12 -15.72 8.09 2.51
N VAL A 13 -15.84 8.04 3.83
CA VAL A 13 -15.19 7.02 4.68
C VAL A 13 -15.63 5.59 4.34
N GLU A 14 -16.89 5.40 3.98
CA GLU A 14 -17.44 4.09 3.60
C GLU A 14 -16.79 3.56 2.31
N ASP A 15 -16.60 4.43 1.32
CA ASP A 15 -15.96 4.06 0.05
C ASP A 15 -14.47 3.77 0.24
N ALA A 16 -13.78 4.59 1.04
CA ALA A 16 -12.38 4.35 1.41
C ALA A 16 -12.24 3.03 2.18
N TRP A 17 -13.09 2.78 3.17
CA TRP A 17 -13.09 1.58 3.98
C TRP A 17 -13.28 0.32 3.15
N ARG A 18 -14.27 0.32 2.27
CA ARG A 18 -14.56 -0.82 1.38
C ARG A 18 -13.37 -1.23 0.53
N VAL A 19 -12.60 -0.26 0.00
CA VAL A 19 -11.42 -0.55 -0.82
C VAL A 19 -10.22 -0.93 0.05
N LEU A 20 -9.99 -0.21 1.15
CA LEU A 20 -8.81 -0.41 2.00
C LEU A 20 -8.88 -1.69 2.85
N THR A 21 -10.06 -2.27 3.04
CA THR A 21 -10.24 -3.56 3.72
C THR A 21 -10.24 -4.77 2.78
N ASP A 22 -10.01 -4.56 1.49
CA ASP A 22 -9.85 -5.62 0.51
C ASP A 22 -8.37 -5.73 0.06
N LEU A 23 -7.64 -6.67 0.65
CA LEU A 23 -6.21 -6.88 0.34
C LEU A 23 -5.96 -7.25 -1.13
N GLU A 24 -6.92 -7.89 -1.79
CA GLU A 24 -6.78 -8.28 -3.20
C GLU A 24 -6.84 -7.06 -4.13
N GLN A 25 -7.61 -6.04 -3.73
CA GLN A 25 -7.66 -4.76 -4.44
C GLN A 25 -6.49 -3.86 -4.10
N VAL A 26 -6.02 -3.93 -2.86
CA VAL A 26 -5.00 -3.04 -2.32
C VAL A 26 -3.58 -3.44 -2.74
N ILE A 27 -3.24 -4.72 -2.68
CA ILE A 27 -1.89 -5.21 -3.01
C ILE A 27 -1.42 -4.79 -4.42
N PRO A 28 -2.24 -4.85 -5.49
CA PRO A 28 -1.81 -4.41 -6.82
C PRO A 28 -1.50 -2.91 -6.94
N LEU A 29 -2.06 -2.07 -6.04
CA LEU A 29 -1.79 -0.63 -6.02
C LEU A 29 -0.43 -0.31 -5.40
N MET A 30 0.20 -1.30 -4.81
CA MET A 30 1.44 -1.12 -4.08
C MET A 30 2.65 -1.26 -4.99
N PRO A 31 3.53 -0.25 -5.02
CA PRO A 31 4.71 -0.27 -5.87
C PRO A 31 5.60 -1.50 -5.58
N GLY A 32 5.86 -2.32 -6.57
CA GLY A 32 6.72 -3.50 -6.47
C GLY A 32 6.11 -4.72 -5.79
N ALA A 33 4.86 -4.65 -5.32
CA ALA A 33 4.16 -5.77 -4.71
C ALA A 33 3.42 -6.62 -5.75
N GLN A 34 3.28 -7.91 -5.45
CA GLN A 34 2.55 -8.85 -6.27
C GLN A 34 1.92 -9.93 -5.38
N MET A 35 0.61 -10.11 -5.49
CA MET A 35 -0.07 -11.26 -4.90
C MET A 35 0.37 -12.55 -5.58
N THR A 36 0.63 -13.59 -4.80
CA THR A 36 1.05 -14.91 -5.30
C THR A 36 0.06 -16.01 -4.99
N GLY A 37 -0.90 -15.76 -4.10
CA GLY A 37 -1.95 -16.71 -3.74
C GLY A 37 -2.65 -16.36 -2.43
N ARG A 38 -3.39 -17.33 -1.91
CA ARG A 38 -4.11 -17.24 -0.64
C ARG A 38 -4.05 -18.58 0.09
N ASP A 39 -3.96 -18.54 1.41
CA ASP A 39 -4.00 -19.71 2.28
C ASP A 39 -4.92 -19.39 3.48
N GLY A 40 -6.19 -19.78 3.36
CA GLY A 40 -7.23 -19.39 4.30
C GLY A 40 -7.40 -17.87 4.36
N ASP A 41 -7.20 -17.30 5.55
CA ASP A 41 -7.26 -15.84 5.78
C ASP A 41 -5.95 -15.12 5.43
N ASP A 42 -4.87 -15.85 5.21
CA ASP A 42 -3.58 -15.30 4.83
C ASP A 42 -3.54 -15.04 3.32
N VAL A 43 -3.28 -13.80 2.91
CA VAL A 43 -2.97 -13.44 1.53
C VAL A 43 -1.46 -13.55 1.35
N LEU A 44 -1.04 -14.33 0.35
CA LEU A 44 0.36 -14.58 0.05
C LEU A 44 0.84 -13.65 -1.06
N GLY A 45 2.08 -13.19 -0.95
CA GLY A 45 2.64 -12.33 -1.96
C GLY A 45 4.15 -12.20 -1.90
N LYS A 46 4.67 -11.44 -2.84
CA LYS A 46 6.07 -11.07 -2.91
C LYS A 46 6.21 -9.61 -3.29
N VAL A 47 7.37 -9.07 -2.94
CA VAL A 47 7.66 -7.70 -3.30
C VAL A 47 9.14 -7.47 -3.48
N LYS A 48 9.48 -6.55 -4.36
CA LYS A 48 10.84 -6.21 -4.74
C LYS A 48 11.14 -4.74 -4.43
N VAL A 49 12.13 -4.53 -3.59
CA VAL A 49 12.57 -3.21 -3.13
C VAL A 49 13.99 -2.94 -3.52
N LYS A 50 14.28 -1.71 -3.93
CA LYS A 50 15.62 -1.19 -4.14
C LYS A 50 15.86 0.04 -3.25
N VAL A 51 16.85 -0.06 -2.38
CA VAL A 51 17.29 1.04 -1.50
C VAL A 51 18.78 1.28 -1.78
N GLY A 52 19.07 2.33 -2.55
CA GLY A 52 20.41 2.58 -3.05
C GLY A 52 20.94 1.41 -3.90
N PRO A 53 22.13 0.88 -3.58
CA PRO A 53 22.69 -0.27 -4.31
C PRO A 53 22.08 -1.62 -3.90
N VAL A 54 21.23 -1.65 -2.87
CA VAL A 54 20.66 -2.89 -2.34
C VAL A 54 19.29 -3.14 -2.96
N THR A 55 19.15 -4.27 -3.64
CA THR A 55 17.87 -4.79 -4.09
C THR A 55 17.55 -6.04 -3.29
N SER A 56 16.39 -6.08 -2.67
CA SER A 56 15.89 -7.22 -1.92
C SER A 56 14.49 -7.60 -2.41
N GLU A 57 14.22 -8.91 -2.48
CA GLU A 57 12.93 -9.48 -2.77
C GLU A 57 12.48 -10.29 -1.55
N PHE A 58 11.27 -10.06 -1.12
CA PHE A 58 10.67 -10.76 0.02
C PHE A 58 9.44 -11.53 -0.43
N SER A 59 9.20 -12.64 0.25
CA SER A 59 7.99 -13.45 0.08
C SER A 59 7.37 -13.68 1.44
N GLY A 60 6.07 -13.46 1.56
CA GLY A 60 5.42 -13.54 2.86
C GLY A 60 3.90 -13.60 2.80
N LYS A 61 3.28 -13.27 3.92
CA LYS A 61 1.85 -13.31 4.12
C LYS A 61 1.34 -12.15 4.95
N VAL A 62 0.13 -11.73 4.65
CA VAL A 62 -0.58 -10.66 5.35
C VAL A 62 -2.02 -11.10 5.62
N ARG A 63 -2.55 -10.68 6.78
CA ARG A 63 -3.96 -10.90 7.13
C ARG A 63 -4.49 -9.80 8.03
N PHE A 64 -5.79 -9.60 8.02
CA PHE A 64 -6.47 -8.87 9.07
C PHE A 64 -6.55 -9.72 10.34
N VAL A 65 -6.17 -9.15 11.49
CA VAL A 65 -6.34 -9.76 12.81
C VAL A 65 -7.49 -9.12 13.57
N GLU A 66 -7.87 -7.91 13.17
CA GLU A 66 -9.03 -7.18 13.66
C GLU A 66 -9.57 -6.30 12.52
N GLN A 67 -10.89 -6.27 12.38
CA GLN A 67 -11.60 -5.37 11.48
C GLN A 67 -12.89 -4.93 12.17
N ASP A 68 -12.99 -3.64 12.46
CA ASP A 68 -14.12 -3.01 13.14
C ASP A 68 -14.76 -2.01 12.18
N ASP A 69 -15.86 -2.42 11.56
CA ASP A 69 -16.56 -1.63 10.54
C ASP A 69 -17.31 -0.42 11.16
N GLU A 70 -17.63 -0.46 12.46
CA GLU A 70 -18.29 0.65 13.14
C GLU A 70 -17.33 1.79 13.47
N LYS A 71 -16.07 1.45 13.74
CA LYS A 71 -15.01 2.42 14.07
C LYS A 71 -14.07 2.70 12.90
N TYR A 72 -14.29 2.04 11.76
CA TYR A 72 -13.39 2.09 10.62
C TYR A 72 -11.94 1.85 11.03
N ARG A 73 -11.74 0.83 11.87
CA ARG A 73 -10.43 0.46 12.42
C ARG A 73 -10.06 -0.96 12.01
N ALA A 74 -8.85 -1.11 11.48
CA ALA A 74 -8.30 -2.42 11.14
C ALA A 74 -6.92 -2.62 11.76
N VAL A 75 -6.64 -3.87 12.16
CA VAL A 75 -5.31 -4.31 12.57
C VAL A 75 -4.85 -5.41 11.63
N ILE A 76 -3.67 -5.24 11.06
CA ILE A 76 -3.09 -6.13 10.07
C ILE A 76 -1.81 -6.72 10.66
N ASP A 77 -1.64 -8.04 10.57
CA ASP A 77 -0.39 -8.74 10.86
C ASP A 77 0.25 -9.18 9.55
N ALA A 78 1.52 -8.91 9.40
CA ALA A 78 2.28 -9.24 8.21
C ALA A 78 3.64 -9.84 8.58
N LYS A 79 4.08 -10.88 7.83
CA LYS A 79 5.34 -11.62 8.07
C LYS A 79 5.91 -12.17 6.77
N GLY A 80 7.24 -12.29 6.63
CA GLY A 80 7.91 -12.95 5.51
C GLY A 80 9.42 -12.94 5.61
N LYS A 81 10.07 -13.37 4.55
CA LYS A 81 11.49 -13.67 4.48
C LYS A 81 12.09 -13.20 3.19
N GLU A 82 13.30 -12.70 3.27
CA GLU A 82 14.08 -12.35 2.09
C GLU A 82 14.34 -13.59 1.22
N ALA A 83 14.01 -13.54 -0.07
CA ALA A 83 14.09 -14.67 -0.99
C ALA A 83 15.52 -15.19 -1.20
N ARG A 84 16.51 -14.31 -1.07
CA ARG A 84 17.94 -14.62 -1.29
C ARG A 84 18.83 -14.13 -0.14
N GLY A 85 18.38 -14.32 1.09
CA GLY A 85 19.11 -13.82 2.25
C GLY A 85 18.65 -14.43 3.55
N THR A 86 19.18 -13.88 4.65
CA THR A 86 18.83 -14.25 6.02
C THR A 86 17.92 -13.22 6.67
N GLY A 87 17.45 -12.22 5.90
CA GLY A 87 16.56 -11.17 6.38
C GLY A 87 15.15 -11.70 6.65
N ASN A 88 14.54 -11.18 7.68
CA ASN A 88 13.13 -11.34 7.95
C ASN A 88 12.56 -10.05 8.56
N ALA A 89 11.27 -9.90 8.46
CA ALA A 89 10.58 -8.82 9.13
C ALA A 89 9.20 -9.28 9.61
N ALA A 90 8.63 -8.57 10.54
CA ALA A 90 7.26 -8.72 10.99
C ALA A 90 6.71 -7.36 11.37
N ALA A 91 5.44 -7.10 11.11
CA ALA A 91 4.79 -5.91 11.62
C ALA A 91 3.35 -6.13 11.99
N THR A 92 2.94 -5.32 12.93
CA THR A 92 1.55 -5.08 13.26
C THR A 92 1.21 -3.66 12.86
N VAL A 93 0.22 -3.51 12.00
CA VAL A 93 -0.24 -2.23 11.49
C VAL A 93 -1.64 -1.96 12.01
N THR A 94 -1.85 -0.81 12.62
CA THR A 94 -3.17 -0.32 13.01
C THR A 94 -3.55 0.83 12.10
N ALA A 95 -4.67 0.69 11.42
CA ALA A 95 -5.26 1.68 10.54
C ALA A 95 -6.57 2.20 11.11
N GLU A 96 -6.77 3.52 11.09
CA GLU A 96 -8.03 4.15 11.48
C GLU A 96 -8.43 5.20 10.44
N LEU A 97 -9.68 5.11 9.97
CA LEU A 97 -10.23 6.07 9.03
C LEU A 97 -11.14 7.05 9.76
N HIS A 98 -10.99 8.32 9.43
CA HIS A 98 -11.75 9.40 10.03
C HIS A 98 -12.47 10.20 8.95
N GLU A 99 -13.76 10.41 9.16
CA GLU A 99 -14.57 11.25 8.29
C GLU A 99 -14.05 12.69 8.26
N ALA A 100 -13.91 13.27 7.08
CA ALA A 100 -13.47 14.64 6.85
C ALA A 100 -14.33 15.30 5.73
N GLY A 101 -15.64 15.24 5.87
CA GLY A 101 -16.61 15.69 4.87
C GLY A 101 -16.66 14.74 3.67
N GLU A 102 -16.37 15.25 2.47
CA GLU A 102 -16.29 14.42 1.24
C GLU A 102 -14.95 13.68 1.09
N HIS A 103 -14.06 13.81 2.06
CA HIS A 103 -12.76 13.18 2.11
C HIS A 103 -12.65 12.26 3.32
N THR A 104 -11.70 11.36 3.28
CA THR A 104 -11.36 10.49 4.41
C THR A 104 -9.92 10.70 4.80
N ARG A 105 -9.69 11.02 6.07
CA ARG A 105 -8.36 11.04 6.67
C ARG A 105 -8.06 9.66 7.24
N VAL A 106 -6.91 9.13 6.93
CA VAL A 106 -6.47 7.80 7.34
C VAL A 106 -5.20 7.94 8.16
N THR A 107 -5.20 7.42 9.39
CA THR A 107 -4.02 7.38 10.26
C THR A 107 -3.50 5.96 10.40
N VAL A 108 -2.19 5.80 10.58
CA VAL A 108 -1.55 4.49 10.60
C VAL A 108 -0.37 4.40 11.48
N ASP A 109 -0.47 3.52 12.41
CA ASP A 109 0.60 3.17 13.32
C ASP A 109 1.13 1.77 13.04
N THR A 110 2.45 1.68 12.88
CA THR A 110 3.12 0.40 12.62
C THR A 110 4.18 0.10 13.66
N ASP A 111 4.12 -1.08 14.21
CA ASP A 111 5.23 -1.67 14.98
C ASP A 111 5.99 -2.64 14.08
N LEU A 112 7.18 -2.20 13.62
CA LEU A 112 8.02 -2.94 12.67
C LEU A 112 9.22 -3.59 13.40
N LYS A 113 9.39 -4.89 13.15
CA LYS A 113 10.56 -5.68 13.52
C LYS A 113 11.25 -6.16 12.24
N ILE A 114 12.47 -5.76 12.02
CA ILE A 114 13.23 -6.11 10.82
C ILE A 114 14.63 -6.59 11.15
N VAL A 115 15.10 -7.62 10.45
CA VAL A 115 16.44 -8.20 10.55
C VAL A 115 17.01 -8.39 9.14
N GLY A 116 18.30 -8.19 8.97
CA GLY A 116 19.00 -8.37 7.70
C GLY A 116 19.58 -7.07 7.15
N LYS A 117 19.86 -7.02 5.86
CA LYS A 117 20.56 -5.90 5.21
C LYS A 117 19.80 -4.57 5.34
N LEU A 118 18.47 -4.62 5.26
CA LEU A 118 17.65 -3.41 5.33
C LEU A 118 17.61 -2.81 6.74
N ALA A 119 17.79 -3.61 7.79
CA ALA A 119 17.89 -3.10 9.17
C ALA A 119 19.08 -2.15 9.36
N GLN A 120 20.11 -2.25 8.52
CA GLN A 120 21.31 -1.43 8.59
C GLN A 120 21.07 0.04 8.17
N PHE A 121 20.01 0.33 7.46
CA PHE A 121 19.68 1.70 7.04
C PHE A 121 19.13 2.57 8.18
N GLY A 122 18.73 1.96 9.29
CA GLY A 122 18.19 2.68 10.45
C GLY A 122 16.79 3.24 10.25
N SER A 123 16.18 3.67 11.36
CA SER A 123 14.77 4.09 11.39
C SER A 123 14.46 5.31 10.53
N SER A 124 15.38 6.29 10.50
CA SER A 124 15.16 7.53 9.73
C SER A 124 15.10 7.28 8.23
N MET A 125 15.97 6.42 7.71
CA MET A 125 15.96 6.06 6.28
C MET A 125 14.71 5.24 5.94
N LEU A 126 14.33 4.30 6.79
CA LEU A 126 13.12 3.49 6.60
C LEU A 126 11.85 4.33 6.66
N GLN A 127 11.81 5.36 7.52
CA GLN A 127 10.71 6.33 7.54
C GLN A 127 10.61 7.09 6.21
N GLN A 128 11.71 7.63 5.68
CA GLN A 128 11.72 8.34 4.39
C GLN A 128 11.31 7.45 3.22
N VAL A 129 11.77 6.19 3.23
CA VAL A 129 11.35 5.19 2.24
C VAL A 129 9.85 4.94 2.34
N SER A 130 9.33 4.76 3.56
CA SER A 130 7.90 4.59 3.83
C SER A 130 7.09 5.76 3.26
N GLU A 131 7.44 6.99 3.59
CA GLU A 131 6.75 8.19 3.11
C GLU A 131 6.69 8.27 1.59
N LYS A 132 7.78 7.92 0.92
CA LYS A 132 7.88 8.01 -0.52
C LYS A 132 7.04 6.99 -1.28
N LEU A 133 7.13 5.75 -0.85
CA LEU A 133 6.39 4.66 -1.48
C LEU A 133 4.88 4.84 -1.26
N LEU A 134 4.48 5.42 -0.15
CA LEU A 134 3.10 5.73 0.13
C LEU A 134 2.53 6.83 -0.79
N GLY A 135 3.36 7.83 -1.24
CA GLY A 135 2.94 8.77 -2.28
C GLY A 135 2.43 8.06 -3.50
N GLN A 136 3.21 7.11 -3.97
CA GLN A 136 2.86 6.32 -5.14
C GLN A 136 1.60 5.48 -4.91
N PHE A 137 1.47 4.91 -3.72
CA PHE A 137 0.26 4.15 -3.38
C PHE A 137 -1.00 5.03 -3.38
N VAL A 138 -0.94 6.21 -2.76
CA VAL A 138 -2.09 7.12 -2.73
C VAL A 138 -2.45 7.59 -4.14
N ASP A 139 -1.48 7.89 -4.98
CA ASP A 139 -1.72 8.25 -6.38
C ASP A 139 -2.47 7.12 -7.13
N GLU A 140 -2.06 5.87 -6.97
CA GLU A 140 -2.74 4.71 -7.56
C GLU A 140 -4.12 4.45 -6.92
N LEU A 141 -4.24 4.63 -5.60
CA LEU A 141 -5.50 4.48 -4.88
C LEU A 141 -6.53 5.53 -5.33
N GLU A 142 -6.12 6.80 -5.46
CA GLU A 142 -6.98 7.88 -5.95
C GLU A 142 -7.46 7.60 -7.38
N GLN A 143 -6.60 7.11 -8.25
CA GLN A 143 -6.97 6.71 -9.60
C GLN A 143 -8.01 5.58 -9.59
N LYS A 144 -7.80 4.57 -8.74
CA LYS A 144 -8.75 3.48 -8.58
C LYS A 144 -10.10 3.98 -8.06
N LEU A 145 -10.12 4.76 -6.99
CA LEU A 145 -11.34 5.30 -6.40
C LEU A 145 -12.12 6.18 -7.38
N ALA A 146 -11.42 6.97 -8.19
CA ALA A 146 -12.03 7.77 -9.24
C ALA A 146 -12.65 6.90 -10.34
N ALA A 147 -11.97 5.81 -10.72
CA ALA A 147 -12.48 4.85 -11.69
C ALA A 147 -13.70 4.10 -11.17
N ASP A 148 -13.68 3.66 -9.92
CA ASP A 148 -14.81 2.97 -9.28
C ASP A 148 -16.04 3.90 -9.18
N LYS A 149 -15.84 5.18 -8.86
CA LYS A 149 -16.91 6.19 -8.84
C LYS A 149 -17.50 6.45 -10.23
N ALA A 150 -16.69 6.42 -11.28
CA ALA A 150 -17.14 6.59 -12.66
C ALA A 150 -17.85 5.35 -13.22
N ALA A 151 -17.60 4.16 -12.67
CA ALA A 151 -18.19 2.90 -13.05
C ALA A 151 -19.58 2.62 -12.44
N VAL A 152 -20.04 3.45 -11.49
CA VAL A 152 -21.43 3.39 -10.98
C VAL A 152 -22.36 3.92 -12.09
N PRO A 153 -23.23 3.11 -12.72
CA PRO A 153 -24.08 3.58 -13.79
C PRO A 153 -25.07 4.62 -13.25
N ALA A 154 -25.13 5.78 -13.91
CA ALA A 154 -26.30 6.62 -13.81
C ALA A 154 -27.54 5.81 -14.28
N PRO A 155 -28.74 6.01 -13.71
CA PRO A 155 -29.92 5.22 -14.07
C PRO A 155 -30.17 5.27 -15.57
N GLU A 156 -30.44 4.11 -16.12
CA GLU A 156 -30.57 3.82 -17.54
C GLU A 156 -31.46 4.79 -18.32
N HIS A 157 -30.86 5.42 -19.33
CA HIS A 157 -31.55 5.61 -20.62
C HIS A 157 -30.61 5.13 -21.71
N GLY A 158 -31.08 4.12 -22.47
CA GLY A 158 -30.30 3.23 -23.30
C GLY A 158 -29.46 3.90 -24.38
N GLU A 159 -28.31 3.30 -24.61
CA GLU A 159 -27.81 2.91 -25.94
C GLU A 159 -26.46 2.20 -25.75
N ALA A 160 -26.27 1.10 -26.46
CA ALA A 160 -25.13 0.22 -26.32
C ALA A 160 -23.82 0.92 -26.73
N ALA A 161 -22.85 0.98 -25.81
CA ALA A 161 -21.48 1.38 -26.11
C ALA A 161 -20.59 0.14 -26.28
N PRO A 162 -19.59 0.18 -27.19
CA PRO A 162 -18.78 -0.98 -27.57
C PRO A 162 -17.87 -1.47 -26.44
N VAL A 163 -17.81 -2.79 -26.29
CA VAL A 163 -16.90 -3.49 -25.40
C VAL A 163 -15.46 -3.21 -25.84
N ILE A 164 -14.70 -2.48 -25.04
CA ILE A 164 -13.25 -2.36 -25.21
C ILE A 164 -12.62 -3.53 -24.49
N ASP A 165 -12.08 -4.46 -25.25
CA ASP A 165 -11.24 -5.56 -24.77
C ASP A 165 -9.90 -4.99 -24.26
N ILE A 166 -9.79 -4.80 -22.95
CA ILE A 166 -8.54 -4.44 -22.32
C ILE A 166 -7.74 -5.74 -22.11
N GLY A 167 -6.98 -6.10 -23.14
CA GLY A 167 -6.02 -7.18 -23.06
C GLY A 167 -5.12 -7.00 -21.82
N ALA A 168 -5.10 -8.02 -20.97
CA ALA A 168 -4.28 -8.08 -19.75
C ALA A 168 -2.79 -7.93 -20.10
N ALA A 169 -2.31 -6.70 -20.08
CA ALA A 169 -0.89 -6.43 -20.16
C ALA A 169 -0.25 -6.90 -18.84
N LYS A 170 0.46 -8.01 -18.92
CA LYS A 170 1.29 -8.56 -17.85
C LYS A 170 2.39 -7.55 -17.53
N ARG A 171 2.14 -6.66 -16.58
CA ARG A 171 3.18 -5.76 -16.06
C ARG A 171 4.13 -6.59 -15.22
N GLU A 172 5.32 -6.81 -15.70
CA GLU A 172 6.43 -7.30 -14.88
C GLU A 172 6.71 -6.25 -13.80
N SER A 173 6.74 -6.69 -12.54
CA SER A 173 7.04 -5.81 -11.40
C SER A 173 8.49 -5.35 -11.48
N GLU A 174 8.76 -4.20 -12.07
CA GLU A 174 10.09 -3.60 -12.05
C GLU A 174 10.45 -3.13 -10.63
N ALA A 175 11.72 -3.32 -10.25
CA ALA A 175 12.24 -2.84 -8.98
C ALA A 175 12.29 -1.31 -8.98
N ILE A 176 11.66 -0.69 -7.98
CA ILE A 176 11.66 0.76 -7.86
C ILE A 176 12.98 1.26 -7.30
N ASP A 177 13.66 2.13 -8.03
CA ASP A 177 14.87 2.81 -7.57
C ASP A 177 14.54 4.06 -6.74
N LEU A 178 14.57 3.91 -5.43
CA LEU A 178 14.24 4.97 -4.49
C LEU A 178 15.31 6.07 -4.39
N LEU A 179 16.51 5.80 -4.91
CA LEU A 179 17.57 6.80 -4.92
C LEU A 179 17.43 7.78 -6.10
N GLU A 180 16.99 7.29 -7.26
CA GLU A 180 16.74 8.12 -8.44
C GLU A 180 15.56 9.08 -8.23
N LEU A 181 14.55 8.65 -7.49
CA LEU A 181 13.46 9.51 -7.08
C LEU A 181 13.86 10.58 -6.06
N ALA A 182 14.94 10.44 -5.30
CA ALA A 182 15.39 11.43 -4.31
C ALA A 182 16.13 12.62 -4.93
N GLY A 183 16.57 12.55 -6.21
CA GLY A 183 17.48 13.49 -6.85
C GLY A 183 16.87 14.43 -7.89
N GLY A 184 15.59 14.41 -8.21
CA GLY A 184 15.03 15.22 -9.32
C GLY A 184 13.96 16.21 -8.87
N GLY A 185 14.32 17.49 -8.86
CA GLY A 185 13.44 18.58 -8.40
C GLY A 185 12.17 18.80 -9.22
N ALA A 186 11.06 18.83 -8.53
CA ALA A 186 9.88 19.68 -8.81
C ALA A 186 8.94 19.67 -7.60
N LEU A 187 9.41 20.19 -6.47
CA LEU A 187 8.57 20.55 -5.34
C LEU A 187 7.98 21.91 -5.56
N LYS A 188 6.77 21.98 -6.14
CA LYS A 188 5.93 23.15 -5.96
C LYS A 188 4.48 22.75 -5.82
N LYS A 189 3.97 22.99 -4.60
CA LYS A 189 2.58 23.00 -4.17
C LYS A 189 1.93 21.64 -3.91
N TYR A 190 2.24 21.04 -2.76
CA TYR A 190 1.17 20.54 -1.86
C TYR A 190 1.83 20.28 -0.51
N ALA A 191 1.23 20.82 0.55
CA ALA A 191 1.71 20.73 1.92
C ALA A 191 1.76 19.28 2.43
N PRO A 192 2.71 18.96 3.29
CA PRO A 192 2.99 17.60 3.69
C PRO A 192 2.02 17.15 4.77
N ALA A 193 1.26 16.20 4.49
CA ALA A 193 0.73 15.25 5.45
C ALA A 193 0.01 14.21 4.64
N VAL A 194 0.44 12.98 4.79
CA VAL A 194 -0.39 11.90 4.35
C VAL A 194 0.33 10.77 3.69
N LEU A 195 0.56 9.68 4.37
CA LEU A 195 1.06 8.55 3.61
C LEU A 195 1.45 7.37 4.48
N ALA A 196 0.66 6.32 4.69
CA ALA A 196 1.24 5.08 5.09
C ALA A 196 0.41 3.86 5.49
N VAL A 197 -0.89 3.76 5.32
CA VAL A 197 -1.60 2.60 5.87
C VAL A 197 -1.29 1.30 5.16
N VAL A 198 -1.49 1.33 3.92
CA VAL A 198 -1.33 0.14 3.09
C VAL A 198 0.12 -0.08 2.77
N PHE A 199 0.89 1.00 2.80
CA PHE A 199 2.29 0.95 2.49
C PHE A 199 3.10 0.24 3.58
N ILE A 200 2.71 0.32 4.82
CA ILE A 200 3.40 -0.38 5.89
C ILE A 200 2.96 -1.84 5.96
N ALA A 201 1.71 -2.16 5.72
CA ALA A 201 1.34 -3.55 5.43
C ALA A 201 2.13 -4.10 4.23
N ALA A 202 2.45 -3.27 3.21
CA ALA A 202 3.28 -3.67 2.08
C ALA A 202 4.77 -3.51 2.30
N VAL A 203 5.26 -2.48 2.96
CA VAL A 203 6.68 -2.45 3.35
C VAL A 203 6.97 -3.58 4.33
N VAL A 204 6.01 -3.99 5.10
CA VAL A 204 6.12 -5.16 5.97
C VAL A 204 5.86 -6.45 5.22
N PHE A 205 4.90 -6.49 4.34
CA PHE A 205 4.79 -7.53 3.33
C PHE A 205 6.02 -7.54 2.41
N MET A 206 6.66 -6.43 2.25
CA MET A 206 7.84 -6.11 1.47
C MET A 206 9.15 -6.44 2.20
N LEU A 207 9.19 -6.33 3.51
CA LEU A 207 10.35 -6.57 4.36
C LEU A 207 10.24 -7.88 5.12
N VAL A 208 9.20 -8.63 4.84
CA VAL A 208 8.81 -9.87 5.44
C VAL A 208 8.71 -10.96 4.40
#